data_afc1dc9280cfce4fa72e449c1896caf7
#
_entry.id   afc1dc9280cfce4fa72e449c1896caf7
#
_cell.length_a   1.000
_cell.length_b   1.000
_cell.length_c   1.000
_cell.angle_alpha   90.00
_cell.angle_beta   90.00
_cell.angle_gamma   90.00
#
_symmetry.space_group_name_H-M   'P 1'
#
loop_
_entity.id
_entity.type
_entity.pdbx_description
1 polymer ?
#
loop_
_entity_poly.entity_id
_entity_poly.type
_entity_poly.pdbx_seq_one_letter_code
_entity_poly.pdbx_strand_id
1 'polypeptide(L)'
;MSNLRNLVLIANPNAGRYAAATVKRVQAYYQTMGIEVLLWRGDMGSCFRDAISSLDSRRDAVVVIGGDGTLNQVINTLGPGKVTIGIIPAGTGNVFARELGVPTKDPLGAAEVTLRNQKRRLDLGLLDGRYFLLMAGIGFDGQVAARLEAAQKRRMGLGAYAWATMREIFKYQARPIYVKAKGHNERGSTVLICNTRRYGGPLTFAQKAYPDDGLLDVVVFRRMGFLPALRFFLMGCGFRYFIRERDLVYFQTKSLEVKSKYPIPVQIDGDYYGILPVRISVAPNSQDFLVGS
;
A
#
# COMPACT_ATOMS: atom_id res chain seq x y z
N MET A 1 -29.85 -0.84 7.04
CA MET A 1 -29.70 0.54 6.55
C MET A 1 -28.38 1.09 7.07
N SER A 2 -27.64 1.80 6.25
CA SER A 2 -26.34 2.41 6.62
C SER A 2 -26.56 3.42 7.77
N ASN A 3 -25.73 3.34 8.82
CA ASN A 3 -25.69 4.37 9.86
C ASN A 3 -24.82 5.58 9.47
N LEU A 4 -24.27 5.59 8.25
CA LEU A 4 -23.48 6.70 7.73
C LEU A 4 -24.40 7.88 7.38
N ARG A 5 -24.02 9.10 7.79
CA ARG A 5 -24.73 10.34 7.51
C ARG A 5 -24.01 11.21 6.51
N ASN A 6 -22.71 11.42 6.73
CA ASN A 6 -21.91 12.29 5.89
C ASN A 6 -20.73 11.53 5.29
N LEU A 7 -20.44 11.80 4.04
CA LEU A 7 -19.25 11.30 3.37
C LEU A 7 -18.42 12.46 2.82
N VAL A 8 -17.12 12.45 3.12
CA VAL A 8 -16.17 13.25 2.36
C VAL A 8 -15.61 12.38 1.25
N LEU A 9 -15.96 12.69 0.02
CA LEU A 9 -15.55 11.96 -1.16
C LEU A 9 -14.29 12.63 -1.74
N ILE A 10 -13.14 11.98 -1.62
CA ILE A 10 -11.87 12.47 -2.17
C ILE A 10 -11.68 11.86 -3.55
N ALA A 11 -11.66 12.69 -4.59
CA ALA A 11 -11.47 12.26 -5.96
C ALA A 11 -10.12 12.74 -6.50
N ASN A 12 -9.17 11.83 -6.73
CA ASN A 12 -7.88 12.17 -7.31
C ASN A 12 -7.93 12.19 -8.84
N PRO A 13 -7.87 13.36 -9.49
CA PRO A 13 -7.91 13.47 -10.95
C PRO A 13 -6.70 12.84 -11.65
N ASN A 14 -5.63 12.59 -10.91
CA ASN A 14 -4.42 11.94 -11.40
C ASN A 14 -4.43 10.41 -11.26
N ALA A 15 -5.50 9.80 -10.73
CA ALA A 15 -5.61 8.34 -10.66
C ALA A 15 -5.72 7.74 -12.07
N GLY A 16 -5.04 6.61 -12.30
CA GLY A 16 -4.88 6.04 -13.64
C GLY A 16 -6.17 5.63 -14.37
N ARG A 17 -7.26 5.41 -13.64
CA ARG A 17 -8.60 5.10 -14.16
C ARG A 17 -9.63 6.15 -13.75
N TYR A 18 -9.16 7.34 -13.40
CA TYR A 18 -10.05 8.43 -13.05
C TYR A 18 -10.94 8.80 -14.24
N ALA A 19 -12.24 8.88 -13.99
CA ALA A 19 -13.20 9.45 -14.92
C ALA A 19 -14.16 10.35 -14.14
N ALA A 20 -14.28 11.62 -14.55
CA ALA A 20 -15.18 12.56 -13.90
C ALA A 20 -16.64 12.06 -13.89
N ALA A 21 -17.04 11.32 -14.94
CA ALA A 21 -18.34 10.67 -15.01
C ALA A 21 -18.54 9.63 -13.90
N THR A 22 -17.51 8.84 -13.57
CA THR A 22 -17.53 7.87 -12.45
C THR A 22 -17.73 8.58 -11.11
N VAL A 23 -17.01 9.67 -10.88
CA VAL A 23 -17.16 10.47 -9.65
C VAL A 23 -18.58 10.99 -9.50
N LYS A 24 -19.15 11.56 -10.58
CA LYS A 24 -20.55 12.05 -10.59
C LYS A 24 -21.55 10.93 -10.31
N ARG A 25 -21.37 9.75 -10.94
CA ARG A 25 -22.25 8.60 -10.72
C ARG A 25 -22.20 8.09 -9.28
N VAL A 26 -21.02 8.00 -8.69
CA VAL A 26 -20.83 7.59 -7.31
C VAL A 26 -21.44 8.60 -6.35
N GLN A 27 -21.21 9.90 -6.59
CA GLN A 27 -21.81 10.97 -5.79
C GLN A 27 -23.34 10.92 -5.83
N ALA A 28 -23.93 10.82 -7.04
CA ALA A 28 -25.37 10.69 -7.21
C ALA A 28 -25.92 9.44 -6.50
N TYR A 29 -25.23 8.31 -6.58
CA TYR A 29 -25.60 7.08 -5.90
C TYR A 29 -25.68 7.27 -4.38
N TYR A 30 -24.70 7.89 -3.75
CA TYR A 30 -24.76 8.18 -2.31
C TYR A 30 -25.92 9.13 -1.95
N GLN A 31 -26.14 10.16 -2.77
CA GLN A 31 -27.25 11.11 -2.56
C GLN A 31 -28.62 10.43 -2.65
N THR A 32 -28.83 9.48 -3.59
CA THR A 32 -30.08 8.70 -3.67
C THR A 32 -30.29 7.80 -2.45
N MET A 33 -29.22 7.46 -1.74
CA MET A 33 -29.29 6.72 -0.47
C MET A 33 -29.44 7.63 0.76
N GLY A 34 -29.67 8.93 0.56
CA GLY A 34 -29.84 9.89 1.64
C GLY A 34 -28.58 10.27 2.38
N ILE A 35 -27.40 10.06 1.76
CA ILE A 35 -26.09 10.41 2.34
C ILE A 35 -25.70 11.81 1.88
N GLU A 36 -25.31 12.66 2.81
CA GLU A 36 -24.71 13.94 2.49
C GLU A 36 -23.27 13.78 2.02
N VAL A 37 -22.92 14.31 0.83
CA VAL A 37 -21.62 14.11 0.20
C VAL A 37 -20.91 15.44 -0.01
N LEU A 38 -19.80 15.63 0.69
CA LEU A 38 -18.85 16.69 0.40
C LEU A 38 -17.78 16.16 -0.58
N LEU A 39 -17.77 16.67 -1.81
CA LEU A 39 -16.77 16.28 -2.81
C LEU A 39 -15.53 17.14 -2.71
N TRP A 40 -14.39 16.52 -2.37
CA TRP A 40 -13.08 17.17 -2.31
C TRP A 40 -12.25 16.87 -3.55
N ARG A 41 -11.76 17.92 -4.24
CA ARG A 41 -10.92 17.83 -5.45
C ARG A 41 -9.63 18.63 -5.36
N GLY A 42 -9.39 19.28 -4.23
CA GLY A 42 -8.19 20.09 -3.97
C GLY A 42 -7.01 19.29 -3.46
N ASP A 43 -5.96 20.01 -3.11
CA ASP A 43 -4.86 19.43 -2.32
C ASP A 43 -5.32 19.03 -0.92
N MET A 44 -4.52 18.24 -0.23
CA MET A 44 -4.81 17.78 1.14
C MET A 44 -4.10 18.64 2.19
N GLY A 45 -4.12 19.96 2.00
CA GLY A 45 -3.54 20.93 2.92
C GLY A 45 -4.36 21.19 4.19
N SER A 46 -4.18 22.38 4.80
CA SER A 46 -4.87 22.77 6.05
C SER A 46 -6.38 22.76 5.89
N CYS A 47 -6.92 23.37 4.83
CA CYS A 47 -8.36 23.41 4.56
C CYS A 47 -9.01 22.02 4.49
N PHE A 48 -8.28 21.03 3.96
CA PHE A 48 -8.77 19.65 3.95
C PHE A 48 -8.85 19.08 5.37
N ARG A 49 -7.80 19.29 6.19
CA ARG A 49 -7.82 18.84 7.60
C ARG A 49 -8.93 19.50 8.40
N ASP A 50 -9.19 20.77 8.14
CA ASP A 50 -10.28 21.51 8.80
C ASP A 50 -11.64 20.97 8.40
N ALA A 51 -11.86 20.69 7.10
CA ALA A 51 -13.10 20.13 6.58
C ALA A 51 -13.46 18.76 7.18
N ILE A 52 -12.45 17.94 7.53
CA ILE A 52 -12.66 16.64 8.14
C ILE A 52 -12.60 16.63 9.67
N SER A 53 -12.14 17.73 10.28
CA SER A 53 -12.01 17.81 11.76
C SER A 53 -13.35 17.71 12.48
N SER A 54 -14.46 18.06 11.79
CA SER A 54 -15.84 18.00 12.30
C SER A 54 -16.50 16.62 12.10
N LEU A 55 -15.83 15.67 11.43
CA LEU A 55 -16.41 14.35 11.16
C LEU A 55 -16.50 13.50 12.43
N ASP A 56 -17.66 12.91 12.68
CA ASP A 56 -17.84 11.88 13.70
C ASP A 56 -17.52 10.50 13.13
N SER A 57 -16.43 9.89 13.57
CA SER A 57 -15.97 8.57 13.09
C SER A 57 -17.00 7.43 13.24
N ARG A 58 -18.08 7.64 14.02
CA ARG A 58 -19.18 6.66 14.17
C ARG A 58 -20.18 6.71 13.03
N ARG A 59 -20.39 7.91 12.46
CA ARG A 59 -21.46 8.19 11.48
C ARG A 59 -20.95 8.72 10.15
N ASP A 60 -19.70 9.16 10.10
CA ASP A 60 -19.09 9.80 8.96
C ASP A 60 -17.89 8.99 8.47
N ALA A 61 -17.60 9.07 7.19
CA ALA A 61 -16.43 8.43 6.61
C ALA A 61 -15.78 9.28 5.52
N VAL A 62 -14.51 9.04 5.31
CA VAL A 62 -13.77 9.53 4.14
C VAL A 62 -13.71 8.41 3.10
N VAL A 63 -14.23 8.67 1.91
CA VAL A 63 -14.20 7.70 0.80
C VAL A 63 -13.26 8.21 -0.29
N VAL A 64 -12.25 7.41 -0.59
CA VAL A 64 -11.19 7.76 -1.55
C VAL A 64 -11.50 7.13 -2.90
N ILE A 65 -11.75 7.94 -3.94
CA ILE A 65 -11.76 7.49 -5.33
C ILE A 65 -10.34 7.63 -5.88
N GLY A 66 -9.60 6.52 -5.87
CA GLY A 66 -8.18 6.54 -6.22
C GLY A 66 -7.52 5.17 -6.19
N GLY A 67 -6.20 5.15 -6.26
CA GLY A 67 -5.38 3.95 -6.06
C GLY A 67 -4.72 3.94 -4.69
N ASP A 68 -3.86 2.93 -4.49
CA ASP A 68 -3.12 2.70 -3.23
C ASP A 68 -2.31 3.94 -2.81
N GLY A 69 -1.65 4.63 -3.76
CA GLY A 69 -0.89 5.86 -3.48
C GLY A 69 -1.77 7.02 -2.98
N THR A 70 -2.98 7.19 -3.53
CA THR A 70 -3.92 8.23 -3.04
C THR A 70 -4.39 7.89 -1.63
N LEU A 71 -4.69 6.63 -1.37
CA LEU A 71 -5.10 6.16 -0.05
C LEU A 71 -3.97 6.36 0.98
N ASN A 72 -2.73 6.01 0.63
CA ASN A 72 -1.56 6.25 1.47
C ASN A 72 -1.38 7.75 1.79
N GLN A 73 -1.53 8.62 0.78
CA GLN A 73 -1.46 10.07 0.97
C GLN A 73 -2.53 10.57 1.93
N VAL A 74 -3.78 10.11 1.80
CA VAL A 74 -4.88 10.46 2.71
C VAL A 74 -4.53 10.09 4.14
N ILE A 75 -4.10 8.85 4.40
CA ILE A 75 -3.74 8.38 5.74
C ILE A 75 -2.61 9.20 6.35
N ASN A 76 -1.56 9.48 5.58
CA ASN A 76 -0.42 10.27 6.08
C ASN A 76 -0.78 11.74 6.31
N THR A 77 -1.77 12.29 5.60
CA THR A 77 -2.25 13.66 5.80
C THR A 77 -3.14 13.78 7.02
N LEU A 78 -4.06 12.84 7.22
CA LEU A 78 -5.02 12.86 8.31
C LEU A 78 -4.40 12.42 9.63
N GLY A 79 -3.44 11.52 9.57
CA GLY A 79 -3.04 10.66 10.67
C GLY A 79 -4.06 9.52 10.89
N PRO A 80 -3.59 8.32 11.25
CA PRO A 80 -4.46 7.16 11.39
C PRO A 80 -5.44 7.29 12.56
N GLY A 81 -6.55 6.56 12.48
CA GLY A 81 -7.53 6.39 13.55
C GLY A 81 -8.51 7.55 13.76
N LYS A 82 -8.39 8.65 13.03
CA LYS A 82 -9.26 9.82 13.18
C LYS A 82 -10.63 9.64 12.54
N VAL A 83 -10.67 9.00 11.38
CA VAL A 83 -11.91 8.78 10.62
C VAL A 83 -11.92 7.37 10.03
N THR A 84 -13.10 6.82 9.77
CA THR A 84 -13.24 5.60 8.99
C THR A 84 -12.95 5.88 7.51
N ILE A 85 -12.18 5.02 6.85
CA ILE A 85 -11.80 5.20 5.45
C ILE A 85 -12.41 4.11 4.58
N GLY A 86 -13.09 4.52 3.50
CA GLY A 86 -13.52 3.65 2.40
C GLY A 86 -12.70 3.92 1.14
N ILE A 87 -12.69 2.95 0.22
CA ILE A 87 -12.02 3.09 -1.07
C ILE A 87 -12.94 2.72 -2.23
N ILE A 88 -12.92 3.53 -3.28
CA ILE A 88 -13.46 3.23 -4.60
C ILE A 88 -12.28 3.16 -5.56
N PRO A 89 -11.92 1.94 -6.01
CA PRO A 89 -10.69 1.71 -6.73
C PRO A 89 -10.68 2.38 -8.12
N ALA A 90 -9.79 3.35 -8.32
CA ALA A 90 -9.57 4.03 -9.61
C ALA A 90 -8.10 4.04 -10.04
N GLY A 91 -7.22 3.37 -9.30
CA GLY A 91 -5.81 3.19 -9.64
C GLY A 91 -5.58 2.01 -10.60
N THR A 92 -4.33 1.82 -11.01
CA THR A 92 -3.92 0.70 -11.88
C THR A 92 -3.81 -0.62 -11.11
N GLY A 93 -3.22 -0.61 -9.91
CA GLY A 93 -2.97 -1.82 -9.10
C GLY A 93 -4.15 -2.16 -8.18
N ASN A 94 -4.58 -1.20 -7.39
CA ASN A 94 -5.64 -1.32 -6.38
C ASN A 94 -5.44 -2.56 -5.49
N VAL A 95 -4.21 -2.74 -5.00
CA VAL A 95 -3.80 -3.94 -4.26
C VAL A 95 -4.49 -3.97 -2.91
N PHE A 96 -4.53 -2.83 -2.22
CA PHE A 96 -5.16 -2.73 -0.91
C PHE A 96 -6.69 -2.89 -0.98
N ALA A 97 -7.34 -2.36 -2.02
CA ALA A 97 -8.77 -2.57 -2.24
C ALA A 97 -9.13 -4.06 -2.35
N ARG A 98 -8.27 -4.86 -3.02
CA ARG A 98 -8.43 -6.32 -3.07
C ARG A 98 -8.24 -6.99 -1.73
N GLU A 99 -7.34 -6.48 -0.88
CA GLU A 99 -7.14 -6.97 0.49
C GLU A 99 -8.37 -6.70 1.36
N LEU A 100 -9.04 -5.57 1.11
CA LEU A 100 -10.29 -5.21 1.79
C LEU A 100 -11.55 -5.91 1.22
N GLY A 101 -11.42 -6.76 0.20
CA GLY A 101 -12.58 -7.38 -0.46
C GLY A 101 -13.45 -6.42 -1.28
N VAL A 102 -12.91 -5.26 -1.69
CA VAL A 102 -13.64 -4.24 -2.44
C VAL A 102 -13.57 -4.52 -3.95
N PRO A 103 -14.71 -4.47 -4.70
CA PRO A 103 -14.72 -4.67 -6.14
C PRO A 103 -13.84 -3.65 -6.87
N THR A 104 -12.84 -4.13 -7.65
CA THR A 104 -11.85 -3.23 -8.30
C THR A 104 -12.22 -2.79 -9.70
N LYS A 105 -13.30 -3.32 -10.27
CA LYS A 105 -13.78 -3.01 -11.64
C LYS A 105 -15.19 -2.43 -11.66
N ASP A 106 -15.86 -2.42 -10.53
CA ASP A 106 -17.21 -1.90 -10.36
C ASP A 106 -17.25 -0.78 -9.31
N PRO A 107 -17.24 0.49 -9.73
CA PRO A 107 -17.26 1.63 -8.82
C PRO A 107 -18.54 1.74 -7.99
N LEU A 108 -19.69 1.31 -8.52
CA LEU A 108 -20.95 1.35 -7.76
C LEU A 108 -21.03 0.21 -6.76
N GLY A 109 -20.57 -0.99 -7.13
CA GLY A 109 -20.40 -2.09 -6.17
C GLY A 109 -19.42 -1.75 -5.06
N ALA A 110 -18.35 -1.01 -5.37
CA ALA A 110 -17.43 -0.51 -4.34
C ALA A 110 -18.11 0.54 -3.43
N ALA A 111 -18.95 1.41 -3.99
CA ALA A 111 -19.74 2.37 -3.22
C ALA A 111 -20.76 1.66 -2.31
N GLU A 112 -21.38 0.60 -2.79
CA GLU A 112 -22.29 -0.23 -1.98
C GLU A 112 -21.57 -0.88 -0.78
N VAL A 113 -20.35 -1.37 -0.98
CA VAL A 113 -19.51 -1.89 0.12
C VAL A 113 -19.35 -0.84 1.22
N THR A 114 -19.11 0.42 0.86
CA THR A 114 -18.95 1.49 1.86
C THR A 114 -20.26 1.75 2.62
N LEU A 115 -21.42 1.60 1.97
CA LEU A 115 -22.73 1.78 2.60
C LEU A 115 -23.10 0.66 3.56
N ARG A 116 -22.56 -0.54 3.38
CA ARG A 116 -22.74 -1.64 4.34
C ARG A 116 -22.13 -1.33 5.70
N ASN A 117 -21.23 -0.37 5.75
CA ASN A 117 -20.56 0.13 6.96
C ASN A 117 -19.92 -0.98 7.81
N GLN A 118 -19.47 -2.04 7.16
CA GLN A 118 -18.67 -3.08 7.81
C GLN A 118 -17.26 -2.54 7.99
N LYS A 119 -16.82 -2.43 9.23
CA LYS A 119 -15.53 -1.87 9.60
C LYS A 119 -14.57 -2.99 10.02
N ARG A 120 -13.34 -2.89 9.57
CA ARG A 120 -12.23 -3.69 10.06
C ARG A 120 -11.10 -2.75 10.48
N ARG A 121 -10.62 -2.94 11.70
CA ARG A 121 -9.50 -2.16 12.21
C ARG A 121 -8.23 -2.86 11.85
N LEU A 122 -7.35 -2.16 11.13
CA LEU A 122 -6.14 -2.72 10.55
C LEU A 122 -4.89 -2.02 11.09
N ASP A 123 -3.80 -2.76 11.01
CA ASP A 123 -2.46 -2.30 11.29
C ASP A 123 -1.93 -1.49 10.09
N LEU A 124 -1.02 -0.58 10.37
CA LEU A 124 -0.23 0.11 9.36
C LEU A 124 1.25 -0.14 9.63
N GLY A 125 2.05 -0.21 8.59
CA GLY A 125 3.48 -0.10 8.77
C GLY A 125 3.88 1.36 8.98
N LEU A 126 4.93 1.60 9.76
CA LEU A 126 5.49 2.92 10.05
C LEU A 126 6.99 2.90 9.78
N LEU A 127 7.45 3.69 8.81
CA LEU A 127 8.85 3.87 8.45
C LEU A 127 9.26 5.31 8.72
N ASP A 128 10.11 5.54 9.74
CA ASP A 128 10.62 6.85 10.15
C ASP A 128 9.54 7.96 10.18
N GLY A 129 8.34 7.64 10.70
CA GLY A 129 7.23 8.57 10.83
C GLY A 129 6.24 8.60 9.64
N ARG A 130 6.50 7.87 8.55
CA ARG A 130 5.59 7.75 7.41
C ARG A 130 4.89 6.39 7.41
N TYR A 131 3.57 6.39 7.35
CA TYR A 131 2.75 5.18 7.31
C TYR A 131 2.74 4.54 5.93
N PHE A 132 2.66 3.21 5.91
CA PHE A 132 2.42 2.43 4.70
C PHE A 132 1.35 1.36 4.91
N LEU A 133 0.65 1.04 3.83
CA LEU A 133 -0.47 0.12 3.81
C LEU A 133 -0.05 -1.31 3.50
N LEU A 134 0.78 -1.45 2.47
CA LEU A 134 1.11 -2.72 1.86
C LEU A 134 2.48 -3.21 2.31
N MET A 135 3.50 -2.41 2.00
CA MET A 135 4.88 -2.84 2.20
C MET A 135 5.92 -1.73 2.04
N ALA A 136 7.09 -1.96 2.65
CA ALA A 136 8.33 -1.27 2.33
C ALA A 136 9.31 -2.23 1.64
N GLY A 137 9.99 -1.75 0.60
CA GLY A 137 10.98 -2.52 -0.16
C GLY A 137 12.34 -1.82 -0.17
N ILE A 138 13.40 -2.58 0.11
CA ILE A 138 14.76 -2.06 0.27
C ILE A 138 15.71 -2.79 -0.66
N GLY A 139 16.55 -2.05 -1.37
CA GLY A 139 17.51 -2.59 -2.32
C GLY A 139 16.93 -2.64 -3.73
N PHE A 140 16.79 -3.82 -4.32
CA PHE A 140 16.31 -3.98 -5.70
C PHE A 140 14.98 -3.25 -5.94
N ASP A 141 14.02 -3.47 -5.08
CA ASP A 141 12.68 -2.89 -5.19
C ASP A 141 12.71 -1.35 -5.04
N GLY A 142 13.45 -0.85 -4.06
CA GLY A 142 13.70 0.59 -3.91
C GLY A 142 14.39 1.21 -5.12
N GLN A 143 15.33 0.48 -5.76
CA GLN A 143 16.01 0.96 -6.97
C GLN A 143 15.06 1.05 -8.16
N VAL A 144 14.15 0.09 -8.31
CA VAL A 144 13.10 0.15 -9.35
C VAL A 144 12.22 1.37 -9.13
N ALA A 145 11.75 1.58 -7.91
CA ALA A 145 10.90 2.72 -7.58
C ALA A 145 11.60 4.07 -7.80
N ALA A 146 12.88 4.19 -7.41
CA ALA A 146 13.68 5.40 -7.59
C ALA A 146 13.85 5.81 -9.06
N ARG A 147 13.78 4.87 -9.99
CA ARG A 147 13.92 5.14 -11.45
C ARG A 147 12.62 5.40 -12.16
N LEU A 148 11.50 5.09 -11.53
CA LEU A 148 10.19 5.34 -12.11
C LEU A 148 9.75 6.77 -11.77
N GLU A 149 9.93 7.67 -12.71
CA GLU A 149 9.34 9.00 -12.57
C GLU A 149 7.81 8.95 -12.58
N ALA A 150 7.18 9.81 -11.77
CA ALA A 150 5.72 9.88 -11.66
C ALA A 150 5.01 10.06 -13.02
N ALA A 151 5.66 10.72 -14.00
CA ALA A 151 5.15 10.91 -15.35
C ALA A 151 5.14 9.59 -16.16
N GLN A 152 6.13 8.72 -15.99
CA GLN A 152 6.20 7.41 -16.64
C GLN A 152 5.16 6.44 -16.04
N LYS A 153 4.98 6.45 -14.72
CA LYS A 153 3.91 5.68 -14.06
C LYS A 153 2.52 6.01 -14.63
N ARG A 154 2.24 7.29 -14.91
CA ARG A 154 0.94 7.71 -15.47
C ARG A 154 0.70 7.25 -16.91
N ARG A 155 1.74 7.20 -17.74
CA ARG A 155 1.60 6.86 -19.17
C ARG A 155 1.59 5.35 -19.44
N MET A 156 2.32 4.57 -18.70
CA MET A 156 2.59 3.18 -19.02
C MET A 156 2.00 2.18 -18.00
N GLY A 157 1.54 2.65 -16.85
CA GLY A 157 0.87 1.81 -15.84
C GLY A 157 1.72 0.61 -15.38
N LEU A 158 1.05 -0.52 -15.16
CA LEU A 158 1.69 -1.75 -14.67
C LEU A 158 2.75 -2.31 -15.62
N GLY A 159 2.59 -2.08 -16.93
CA GLY A 159 3.57 -2.51 -17.96
C GLY A 159 4.91 -1.79 -17.82
N ALA A 160 4.91 -0.49 -17.48
CA ALA A 160 6.14 0.25 -17.23
C ALA A 160 6.89 -0.26 -16.00
N TYR A 161 6.15 -0.58 -14.95
CA TYR A 161 6.75 -1.15 -13.76
C TYR A 161 7.40 -2.51 -14.06
N ALA A 162 6.69 -3.39 -14.76
CA ALA A 162 7.22 -4.70 -15.17
C ALA A 162 8.47 -4.57 -16.05
N TRP A 163 8.45 -3.65 -17.03
CA TRP A 163 9.59 -3.42 -17.93
C TRP A 163 10.80 -2.83 -17.19
N ALA A 164 10.58 -1.83 -16.32
CA ALA A 164 11.63 -1.24 -15.50
C ALA A 164 12.22 -2.28 -14.54
N THR A 165 11.39 -3.12 -13.94
CA THR A 165 11.80 -4.22 -13.08
C THR A 165 12.70 -5.20 -13.84
N MET A 166 12.30 -5.62 -15.04
CA MET A 166 13.10 -6.53 -15.87
C MET A 166 14.45 -5.91 -16.25
N ARG A 167 14.47 -4.66 -16.67
CA ARG A 167 15.71 -3.94 -16.99
C ARG A 167 16.64 -3.82 -15.77
N GLU A 168 16.09 -3.59 -14.59
CA GLU A 168 16.86 -3.46 -13.36
C GLU A 168 17.45 -4.76 -12.87
N ILE A 169 16.83 -5.91 -13.13
CA ILE A 169 17.40 -7.23 -12.79
C ILE A 169 18.82 -7.39 -13.35
N PHE A 170 19.02 -6.94 -14.61
CA PHE A 170 20.32 -7.05 -15.29
C PHE A 170 21.36 -6.02 -14.80
N LYS A 171 20.91 -4.89 -14.23
CA LYS A 171 21.79 -3.78 -13.82
C LYS A 171 21.99 -3.71 -12.31
N TYR A 172 21.24 -4.49 -11.54
CA TYR A 172 21.27 -4.42 -10.09
C TYR A 172 22.60 -4.92 -9.54
N GLN A 173 23.31 -4.03 -8.85
CA GLN A 173 24.49 -4.37 -8.08
C GLN A 173 24.09 -4.67 -6.64
N ALA A 174 24.02 -5.95 -6.31
CA ALA A 174 23.69 -6.41 -4.97
C ALA A 174 24.69 -5.90 -3.94
N ARG A 175 24.26 -5.04 -3.04
CA ARG A 175 25.06 -4.49 -1.94
C ARG A 175 24.56 -5.07 -0.62
N PRO A 176 25.43 -5.26 0.38
CA PRO A 176 25.03 -5.82 1.66
C PRO A 176 24.10 -4.88 2.43
N ILE A 177 22.96 -5.43 2.86
CA ILE A 177 21.97 -4.84 3.73
C ILE A 177 21.96 -5.64 5.03
N TYR A 178 21.95 -4.96 6.16
CA TYR A 178 21.91 -5.55 7.50
C TYR A 178 20.57 -5.23 8.13
N VAL A 179 19.87 -6.28 8.58
CA VAL A 179 18.55 -6.21 9.22
C VAL A 179 18.69 -6.66 10.66
N LYS A 180 18.31 -5.79 11.59
CA LYS A 180 18.31 -6.09 13.03
C LYS A 180 16.89 -6.01 13.58
N ALA A 181 16.40 -7.11 14.13
CA ALA A 181 15.11 -7.21 14.82
C ALA A 181 15.25 -8.07 16.08
N LYS A 182 14.22 -8.13 16.92
CA LYS A 182 14.24 -8.98 18.11
C LYS A 182 14.45 -10.46 17.69
N GLY A 183 15.55 -11.06 18.15
CA GLY A 183 15.90 -12.45 17.85
C GLY A 183 16.48 -12.68 16.44
N HIS A 184 16.64 -11.63 15.61
CA HIS A 184 17.14 -11.75 14.24
C HIS A 184 18.22 -10.74 13.95
N ASN A 185 19.30 -11.20 13.31
CA ASN A 185 20.39 -10.36 12.82
C ASN A 185 20.85 -10.90 11.46
N GLU A 186 20.18 -10.43 10.42
CA GLU A 186 20.25 -10.99 9.08
C GLU A 186 21.04 -10.11 8.13
N ARG A 187 21.66 -10.75 7.13
CA ARG A 187 22.33 -10.09 6.03
C ARG A 187 21.74 -10.53 4.70
N GLY A 188 21.38 -9.56 3.86
CA GLY A 188 20.85 -9.80 2.52
C GLY A 188 21.28 -8.75 1.52
N SER A 189 20.67 -8.75 0.36
CA SER A 189 20.84 -7.77 -0.71
C SER A 189 19.53 -7.11 -1.15
N THR A 190 18.41 -7.65 -0.71
CA THR A 190 17.06 -7.08 -0.89
C THR A 190 16.22 -7.49 0.31
N VAL A 191 15.39 -6.59 0.80
CA VAL A 191 14.51 -6.82 1.95
C VAL A 191 13.11 -6.32 1.60
N LEU A 192 12.11 -7.15 1.82
CA LEU A 192 10.70 -6.76 1.79
C LEU A 192 10.15 -6.81 3.21
N ILE A 193 9.43 -5.78 3.60
CA ILE A 193 8.75 -5.68 4.89
C ILE A 193 7.27 -5.47 4.57
N CYS A 194 6.47 -6.50 4.80
CA CYS A 194 5.10 -6.60 4.34
C CYS A 194 4.12 -6.47 5.51
N ASN A 195 3.11 -5.62 5.34
CA ASN A 195 1.93 -5.54 6.21
C ASN A 195 0.76 -6.35 5.63
N THR A 196 0.80 -6.66 4.32
CA THR A 196 -0.19 -7.46 3.62
C THR A 196 0.47 -8.55 2.78
N ARG A 197 -0.31 -9.57 2.38
CA ARG A 197 0.21 -10.69 1.57
C ARG A 197 0.57 -10.29 0.15
N ARG A 198 -0.19 -9.35 -0.43
CA ARG A 198 -0.12 -9.02 -1.86
C ARG A 198 1.00 -8.04 -2.15
N TYR A 199 1.74 -8.33 -3.21
CA TYR A 199 2.82 -7.51 -3.72
C TYR A 199 2.56 -7.16 -5.19
N GLY A 200 2.46 -5.87 -5.52
CA GLY A 200 2.41 -5.39 -6.90
C GLY A 200 1.32 -6.00 -7.81
N GLY A 201 0.23 -6.52 -7.24
CA GLY A 201 -0.86 -7.16 -7.95
C GLY A 201 -1.08 -8.62 -7.53
N PRO A 202 -0.81 -9.62 -8.41
CA PRO A 202 -1.07 -11.03 -8.09
C PRO A 202 0.03 -11.71 -7.27
N LEU A 203 1.20 -11.09 -7.15
CA LEU A 203 2.35 -11.70 -6.49
C LEU A 203 2.15 -11.76 -4.98
N THR A 204 2.67 -12.83 -4.35
CA THR A 204 2.60 -13.04 -2.90
C THR A 204 3.94 -13.53 -2.38
N PHE A 205 4.65 -12.68 -1.64
CA PHE A 205 5.93 -13.04 -1.01
C PHE A 205 5.77 -13.38 0.48
N ALA A 206 4.91 -12.66 1.18
CA ALA A 206 4.63 -12.84 2.60
C ALA A 206 3.27 -13.52 2.80
N GLN A 207 3.22 -14.84 2.67
CA GLN A 207 1.95 -15.59 2.74
C GLN A 207 1.27 -15.57 4.11
N LYS A 208 2.05 -15.31 5.18
CA LYS A 208 1.56 -15.23 6.55
C LYS A 208 1.25 -13.80 6.99
N ALA A 209 1.43 -12.80 6.10
CA ALA A 209 1.14 -11.43 6.44
C ALA A 209 -0.37 -11.20 6.56
N TYR A 210 -0.80 -10.69 7.69
CA TYR A 210 -2.16 -10.27 7.97
C TYR A 210 -2.13 -8.85 8.54
N PRO A 211 -2.91 -7.92 7.97
CA PRO A 211 -2.85 -6.52 8.39
C PRO A 211 -3.59 -6.24 9.71
N ASP A 212 -3.78 -7.24 10.56
CA ASP A 212 -4.49 -7.16 11.85
C ASP A 212 -3.92 -8.09 12.92
N ASP A 213 -2.69 -8.61 12.71
CA ASP A 213 -2.02 -9.50 13.67
C ASP A 213 -0.97 -8.80 14.56
N GLY A 214 -0.77 -7.49 14.37
CA GLY A 214 0.18 -6.68 15.12
C GLY A 214 1.64 -6.96 14.77
N LEU A 215 1.92 -7.53 13.58
CA LEU A 215 3.25 -7.93 13.13
C LEU A 215 3.53 -7.42 11.70
N LEU A 216 4.80 -7.32 11.37
CA LEU A 216 5.30 -7.14 10.01
C LEU A 216 6.03 -8.40 9.58
N ASP A 217 5.78 -8.83 8.37
CA ASP A 217 6.43 -9.98 7.76
C ASP A 217 7.67 -9.54 6.98
N VAL A 218 8.82 -10.04 7.37
CA VAL A 218 10.11 -9.66 6.81
C VAL A 218 10.66 -10.78 5.96
N VAL A 219 10.94 -10.47 4.69
CA VAL A 219 11.58 -11.39 3.74
C VAL A 219 12.94 -10.82 3.35
N VAL A 220 14.01 -11.46 3.80
CA VAL A 220 15.38 -11.07 3.49
C VAL A 220 15.94 -11.98 2.41
N PHE A 221 16.15 -11.45 1.22
CA PHE A 221 16.77 -12.16 0.12
C PHE A 221 18.30 -12.06 0.25
N ARG A 222 18.95 -13.18 0.46
CA ARG A 222 20.41 -13.22 0.71
C ARG A 222 21.22 -12.82 -0.52
N ARG A 223 20.71 -13.14 -1.71
CA ARG A 223 21.35 -12.82 -2.99
C ARG A 223 20.30 -12.31 -3.98
N MET A 224 20.67 -11.33 -4.78
CA MET A 224 19.89 -10.84 -5.91
C MET A 224 20.74 -10.86 -7.18
N GLY A 225 20.13 -11.19 -8.28
CA GLY A 225 20.69 -11.31 -9.61
C GLY A 225 19.65 -11.93 -10.53
N PHE A 226 19.94 -12.18 -11.79
CA PHE A 226 18.97 -12.68 -12.76
C PHE A 226 18.29 -13.98 -12.30
N LEU A 227 19.08 -15.01 -11.99
CA LEU A 227 18.55 -16.33 -11.61
C LEU A 227 17.78 -16.30 -10.27
N PRO A 228 18.31 -15.69 -9.18
CA PRO A 228 17.52 -15.47 -7.98
C PRO A 228 16.25 -14.67 -8.20
N ALA A 229 16.28 -13.58 -8.99
CA ALA A 229 15.10 -12.76 -9.27
C ALA A 229 14.01 -13.55 -10.02
N LEU A 230 14.39 -14.39 -10.99
CA LEU A 230 13.46 -15.28 -11.68
C LEU A 230 12.80 -16.28 -10.70
N ARG A 231 13.60 -16.88 -9.81
CA ARG A 231 13.07 -17.78 -8.76
C ARG A 231 12.10 -17.07 -7.83
N PHE A 232 12.42 -15.84 -7.41
CA PHE A 232 11.54 -15.05 -6.55
C PHE A 232 10.26 -14.64 -7.26
N PHE A 233 10.33 -14.29 -8.55
CA PHE A 233 9.15 -14.05 -9.36
C PHE A 233 8.25 -15.30 -9.43
N LEU A 234 8.81 -16.46 -9.71
CA LEU A 234 8.08 -17.73 -9.70
C LEU A 234 7.46 -18.03 -8.33
N MET A 235 8.16 -17.73 -7.22
CA MET A 235 7.60 -17.82 -5.87
C MET A 235 6.39 -16.91 -5.70
N GLY A 236 6.51 -15.66 -6.11
CA GLY A 236 5.41 -14.70 -6.04
C GLY A 236 4.18 -15.15 -6.82
N CYS A 237 4.38 -15.90 -7.92
CA CYS A 237 3.34 -16.55 -8.72
C CYS A 237 2.79 -17.85 -8.08
N GLY A 238 3.28 -18.28 -6.92
CA GLY A 238 2.84 -19.50 -6.24
C GLY A 238 3.73 -20.74 -6.47
N PHE A 239 4.74 -20.66 -7.34
CA PHE A 239 5.65 -21.78 -7.61
C PHE A 239 6.78 -21.85 -6.58
N ARG A 240 6.49 -22.36 -5.39
CA ARG A 240 7.46 -22.39 -4.25
C ARG A 240 8.57 -23.42 -4.38
N TYR A 241 8.43 -24.43 -5.22
CA TYR A 241 9.37 -25.53 -5.40
C TYR A 241 10.80 -25.10 -5.78
N PHE A 242 10.94 -23.92 -6.40
CA PHE A 242 12.22 -23.41 -6.88
C PHE A 242 13.06 -22.64 -5.83
N ILE A 243 12.55 -22.48 -4.60
CA ILE A 243 13.24 -21.72 -3.55
C ILE A 243 13.89 -22.66 -2.57
N ARG A 244 15.16 -22.38 -2.31
CA ARG A 244 15.92 -23.05 -1.28
C ARG A 244 15.90 -22.20 -0.01
N GLU A 245 15.80 -22.82 1.17
CA GLU A 245 15.86 -22.13 2.47
C GLU A 245 17.09 -21.23 2.63
N ARG A 246 18.20 -21.58 1.96
CA ARG A 246 19.43 -20.78 1.93
C ARG A 246 19.34 -19.48 1.12
N ASP A 247 18.31 -19.30 0.29
CA ASP A 247 18.18 -18.15 -0.61
C ASP A 247 17.46 -16.98 0.06
N LEU A 248 16.61 -17.26 1.06
CA LEU A 248 15.89 -16.24 1.81
C LEU A 248 15.73 -16.60 3.29
N VAL A 249 15.51 -15.57 4.11
CA VAL A 249 15.07 -15.69 5.50
C VAL A 249 13.70 -15.03 5.62
N TYR A 250 12.78 -15.66 6.30
CA TYR A 250 11.45 -15.16 6.58
C TYR A 250 11.21 -15.19 8.09
N PHE A 251 10.76 -14.07 8.64
CA PHE A 251 10.36 -13.95 10.04
C PHE A 251 9.33 -12.83 10.23
N GLN A 252 8.66 -12.84 11.38
CA GLN A 252 7.72 -11.80 11.79
C GLN A 252 8.31 -10.98 12.95
N THR A 253 8.04 -9.69 12.96
CA THR A 253 8.51 -8.80 14.02
C THR A 253 7.60 -7.58 14.19
N LYS A 254 7.63 -6.95 15.37
CA LYS A 254 6.96 -5.67 15.62
C LYS A 254 7.79 -4.47 15.16
N SER A 255 9.11 -4.61 15.13
CA SER A 255 10.01 -3.54 14.72
C SER A 255 11.36 -4.07 14.27
N LEU A 256 12.01 -3.31 13.39
CA LEU A 256 13.34 -3.62 12.87
C LEU A 256 14.09 -2.33 12.50
N GLU A 257 15.40 -2.44 12.49
CA GLU A 257 16.30 -1.44 11.95
C GLU A 257 17.03 -2.02 10.74
N VAL A 258 17.13 -1.25 9.66
CA VAL A 258 17.82 -1.66 8.44
C VAL A 258 18.92 -0.66 8.11
N LYS A 259 20.15 -1.19 7.90
CA LYS A 259 21.35 -0.39 7.64
C LYS A 259 22.17 -0.93 6.49
N SER A 260 22.94 -0.06 5.87
CA SER A 260 24.00 -0.41 4.92
C SER A 260 25.12 0.61 4.99
N LYS A 261 26.33 0.22 4.53
CA LYS A 261 27.43 1.16 4.28
C LYS A 261 27.26 1.92 2.95
N TYR A 262 26.29 1.51 2.15
CA TYR A 262 26.00 2.07 0.83
C TYR A 262 24.65 2.81 0.85
N PRO A 263 24.44 3.82 -0.02
CA PRO A 263 23.16 4.51 -0.17
C PRO A 263 22.14 3.61 -0.89
N ILE A 264 21.55 2.69 -0.17
CA ILE A 264 20.58 1.73 -0.70
C ILE A 264 19.19 2.37 -0.75
N PRO A 265 18.55 2.37 -1.92
CA PRO A 265 17.20 2.92 -2.08
C PRO A 265 16.13 2.14 -1.31
N VAL A 266 15.15 2.89 -0.81
CA VAL A 266 13.97 2.41 -0.08
C VAL A 266 12.72 2.91 -0.78
N GLN A 267 11.69 2.07 -0.87
CA GLN A 267 10.37 2.42 -1.33
C GLN A 267 9.30 2.10 -0.28
N ILE A 268 8.17 2.80 -0.33
CA ILE A 268 6.95 2.56 0.45
C ILE A 268 5.76 2.50 -0.52
N ASP A 269 5.00 1.41 -0.49
CA ASP A 269 3.79 1.20 -1.30
C ASP A 269 4.00 1.47 -2.81
N GLY A 270 5.23 1.25 -3.30
CA GLY A 270 5.64 1.45 -4.69
C GLY A 270 6.21 2.83 -5.01
N ASP A 271 6.26 3.76 -4.05
CA ASP A 271 6.84 5.09 -4.23
C ASP A 271 8.23 5.18 -3.59
N TYR A 272 9.17 5.84 -4.28
CA TYR A 272 10.49 6.07 -3.72
C TYR A 272 10.41 6.90 -2.43
N TYR A 273 11.04 6.42 -1.37
CA TYR A 273 11.05 7.08 -0.07
C TYR A 273 12.37 7.82 0.21
N GLY A 274 13.49 7.19 -0.08
CA GLY A 274 14.81 7.69 0.29
C GLY A 274 15.86 6.58 0.29
N ILE A 275 16.83 6.69 1.18
CA ILE A 275 17.94 5.73 1.32
C ILE A 275 18.12 5.28 2.77
N LEU A 276 18.79 4.12 2.95
CA LEU A 276 19.19 3.64 4.28
C LEU A 276 20.09 4.64 5.03
N PRO A 277 20.10 4.65 6.39
CA PRO A 277 19.39 3.72 7.28
C PRO A 277 17.92 4.10 7.51
N VAL A 278 17.08 3.11 7.91
CA VAL A 278 15.69 3.32 8.29
C VAL A 278 15.29 2.48 9.51
N ARG A 279 14.29 2.96 10.26
CA ARG A 279 13.62 2.22 11.33
C ARG A 279 12.17 1.98 10.93
N ILE A 280 11.73 0.74 11.09
CA ILE A 280 10.41 0.32 10.68
C ILE A 280 9.74 -0.38 11.84
N SER A 281 8.46 -0.09 12.06
CA SER A 281 7.64 -0.74 13.07
C SER A 281 6.22 -0.95 12.57
N VAL A 282 5.47 -1.85 13.18
CA VAL A 282 4.02 -1.89 13.04
C VAL A 282 3.39 -0.84 13.93
N ALA A 283 2.34 -0.18 13.44
CA ALA A 283 1.39 0.61 14.22
C ALA A 283 0.11 -0.23 14.32
N PRO A 284 -0.07 -1.01 15.41
CA PRO A 284 -1.13 -1.97 15.49
C PRO A 284 -2.49 -1.31 15.69
N ASN A 285 -3.55 -1.89 15.11
CA ASN A 285 -4.93 -1.41 15.25
C ASN A 285 -5.08 0.10 15.01
N SER A 286 -4.43 0.60 13.96
CA SER A 286 -4.28 2.05 13.78
C SER A 286 -5.42 2.69 13.01
N GLN A 287 -6.03 1.97 12.05
CA GLN A 287 -6.96 2.57 11.11
C GLN A 287 -8.17 1.69 10.85
N ASP A 288 -9.37 2.30 10.92
CA ASP A 288 -10.62 1.65 10.55
C ASP A 288 -10.88 1.80 9.05
N PHE A 289 -11.10 0.68 8.35
CA PHE A 289 -11.45 0.63 6.95
C PHE A 289 -12.83 0.03 6.74
N LEU A 290 -13.55 0.54 5.74
CA LEU A 290 -14.77 -0.09 5.22
C LEU A 290 -14.37 -1.25 4.32
N VAL A 291 -14.90 -2.44 4.61
CA VAL A 291 -14.50 -3.69 3.95
C VAL A 291 -15.67 -4.38 3.25
N GLY A 292 -15.36 -5.13 2.19
CA GLY A 292 -16.24 -6.12 1.62
C GLY A 292 -16.28 -7.39 2.48
N SER A 293 -17.29 -8.20 2.26
CA SER A 293 -17.42 -9.53 2.85
C SER A 293 -16.48 -10.54 2.20
#